data_2374ed7cdfb3f9bd028c52add24130c5
#
_entry.id   2374ed7cdfb3f9bd028c52add24130c5
#
_cell.length_a   1.000
_cell.length_b   1.000
_cell.length_c   1.000
_cell.angle_alpha   90.00
_cell.angle_beta   90.00
_cell.angle_gamma   90.00
#
_symmetry.space_group_name_H-M   'P 1'
#
loop_
_entity.id
_entity.type
_entity.pdbx_description
1 polymer ?
#
loop_
_entity_poly.entity_id
_entity_poly.type
_entity_poly.pdbx_seq_one_letter_code
_entity_poly.pdbx_strand_id
1 'polypeptide(L)'
;MNYLSVCSGIEAASVAWHPLNFRPIGFSEIETFPCSVLSHHFPDVPNFGDMNNFEEWNINGTVDILVGGTPCQSFSVAGLRKGLTDDRGNLALTYCRILQKFRPQWFVWENVPGVLSSNGGRDFGSILGAMVELGYGIAYRVLDAQYFGVPQKRRRVFVVGCFGDWQRAAEILFEPGCVPGDSKKGGKARKDVAGSLASRTSGGGGLGTDFDLAGGLTCHPIPAHGHPPAIATSTGRLSHCLNA
;
A
#
# COMPACT_ATOMS: atom_id res chain seq x y z
N MET A 1 -9.80 -15.17 -7.00
CA MET A 1 -9.29 -13.94 -7.63
C MET A 1 -7.84 -14.14 -8.01
N ASN A 2 -7.45 -13.65 -9.17
CA ASN A 2 -6.06 -13.70 -9.63
C ASN A 2 -5.34 -12.41 -9.23
N TYR A 3 -4.10 -12.50 -8.79
CA TYR A 3 -3.35 -11.31 -8.43
C TYR A 3 -1.94 -11.28 -9.04
N LEU A 4 -1.50 -10.05 -9.31
CA LEU A 4 -0.16 -9.72 -9.72
C LEU A 4 0.55 -9.05 -8.55
N SER A 5 1.72 -9.55 -8.18
CA SER A 5 2.52 -8.97 -7.10
C SER A 5 3.76 -8.29 -7.67
N VAL A 6 4.04 -7.06 -7.24
CA VAL A 6 5.22 -6.29 -7.65
C VAL A 6 6.04 -5.85 -6.44
N CYS A 7 7.34 -5.79 -6.58
CA CYS A 7 8.28 -5.72 -5.46
C CYS A 7 7.95 -6.82 -4.45
N SER A 8 7.79 -8.03 -4.97
CA SER A 8 7.13 -9.16 -4.30
C SER A 8 7.85 -9.61 -3.03
N GLY A 9 9.16 -9.38 -2.94
CA GLY A 9 9.96 -9.89 -1.83
C GLY A 9 9.83 -11.42 -1.75
N ILE A 10 9.67 -11.94 -0.55
CA ILE A 10 9.43 -13.38 -0.31
C ILE A 10 7.94 -13.76 -0.37
N GLU A 11 7.09 -12.86 -0.85
CA GLU A 11 5.66 -13.04 -1.16
C GLU A 11 4.76 -13.25 0.08
N ALA A 12 4.70 -12.24 0.92
CA ALA A 12 3.83 -12.24 2.08
C ALA A 12 2.33 -12.24 1.71
N ALA A 13 1.97 -11.67 0.57
CA ALA A 13 0.59 -11.64 0.08
C ALA A 13 0.06 -13.06 -0.19
N SER A 14 0.87 -13.93 -0.79
CA SER A 14 0.52 -15.33 -1.02
C SER A 14 0.22 -16.06 0.29
N VAL A 15 1.03 -15.85 1.32
CA VAL A 15 0.79 -16.46 2.64
C VAL A 15 -0.52 -16.00 3.24
N ALA A 16 -0.80 -14.68 3.14
CA ALA A 16 -2.03 -14.10 3.68
C ALA A 16 -3.29 -14.54 2.92
N TRP A 17 -3.18 -14.72 1.60
CA TRP A 17 -4.33 -14.95 0.71
C TRP A 17 -4.54 -16.41 0.33
N HIS A 18 -3.61 -17.30 0.65
CA HIS A 18 -3.76 -18.74 0.42
C HIS A 18 -5.06 -19.31 1.02
N PRO A 19 -5.44 -18.97 2.27
CA PRO A 19 -6.70 -19.45 2.85
C PRO A 19 -7.95 -18.93 2.12
N LEU A 20 -7.83 -17.83 1.38
CA LEU A 20 -8.91 -17.23 0.59
C LEU A 20 -8.98 -17.77 -0.85
N ASN A 21 -8.11 -18.72 -1.20
CA ASN A 21 -7.99 -19.27 -2.57
C ASN A 21 -7.68 -18.22 -3.63
N PHE A 22 -6.97 -17.14 -3.28
CA PHE A 22 -6.46 -16.21 -4.28
C PHE A 22 -5.22 -16.82 -4.94
N ARG A 23 -5.05 -16.56 -6.24
CA ARG A 23 -4.00 -17.19 -7.04
C ARG A 23 -3.03 -16.16 -7.58
N PRO A 24 -1.73 -16.30 -7.31
CA PRO A 24 -0.72 -15.49 -7.99
C PRO A 24 -0.64 -15.89 -9.47
N ILE A 25 -0.62 -14.90 -10.35
CA ILE A 25 -0.45 -15.13 -11.80
C ILE A 25 0.87 -14.53 -12.30
N GLY A 26 1.59 -13.85 -11.46
CA GLY A 26 2.91 -13.32 -11.75
C GLY A 26 3.50 -12.54 -10.58
N PHE A 27 4.81 -12.54 -10.53
CA PHE A 27 5.62 -11.78 -9.59
C PHE A 27 6.53 -10.81 -10.34
N SER A 28 6.94 -9.74 -9.66
CA SER A 28 8.01 -8.85 -10.13
C SER A 28 8.96 -8.58 -8.97
N GLU A 29 10.11 -9.23 -9.02
CA GLU A 29 11.16 -9.14 -8.01
C GLU A 29 12.54 -9.26 -8.70
N ILE A 30 13.48 -8.43 -8.26
CA ILE A 30 14.83 -8.38 -8.85
C ILE A 30 15.94 -8.89 -7.92
N GLU A 31 15.66 -8.89 -6.61
CA GLU A 31 16.66 -9.29 -5.63
C GLU A 31 16.88 -10.81 -5.65
N THR A 32 18.15 -11.23 -5.68
CA THR A 32 18.54 -12.63 -5.88
C THR A 32 17.94 -13.56 -4.82
N PHE A 33 18.00 -13.17 -3.55
CA PHE A 33 17.49 -14.02 -2.47
C PHE A 33 15.96 -14.17 -2.51
N PRO A 34 15.16 -13.10 -2.59
CA PRO A 34 13.71 -13.23 -2.78
C PRO A 34 13.36 -14.04 -4.04
N CYS A 35 14.03 -13.81 -5.16
CA CYS A 35 13.80 -14.61 -6.39
C CYS A 35 14.00 -16.10 -6.16
N SER A 36 15.02 -16.50 -5.38
CA SER A 36 15.23 -17.92 -5.05
C SER A 36 14.11 -18.48 -4.18
N VAL A 37 13.57 -17.69 -3.27
CA VAL A 37 12.42 -18.07 -2.43
C VAL A 37 11.16 -18.24 -3.29
N LEU A 38 10.91 -17.28 -4.20
CA LEU A 38 9.78 -17.36 -5.13
C LEU A 38 9.85 -18.60 -6.01
N SER A 39 11.00 -18.86 -6.63
CA SER A 39 11.17 -20.04 -7.50
C SER A 39 11.01 -21.36 -6.76
N HIS A 40 11.36 -21.40 -5.45
CA HIS A 40 11.21 -22.60 -4.63
C HIS A 40 9.75 -22.86 -4.24
N HIS A 41 9.04 -21.82 -3.79
CA HIS A 41 7.68 -21.97 -3.27
C HIS A 41 6.59 -21.86 -4.34
N PHE A 42 6.88 -21.18 -5.46
CA PHE A 42 5.93 -20.91 -6.54
C PHE A 42 6.55 -21.23 -7.90
N PRO A 43 7.01 -22.46 -8.15
CA PRO A 43 7.75 -22.80 -9.38
C PRO A 43 6.93 -22.60 -10.66
N ASP A 44 5.62 -22.65 -10.57
CA ASP A 44 4.71 -22.50 -11.71
C ASP A 44 4.27 -21.04 -11.96
N VAL A 45 4.69 -20.10 -11.12
CA VAL A 45 4.33 -18.67 -11.24
C VAL A 45 5.50 -17.90 -11.82
N PRO A 46 5.35 -17.21 -12.96
CA PRO A 46 6.43 -16.47 -13.58
C PRO A 46 6.87 -15.27 -12.71
N ASN A 47 8.19 -15.07 -12.59
CA ASN A 47 8.76 -13.83 -12.10
C ASN A 47 9.23 -12.99 -13.29
N PHE A 48 8.61 -11.84 -13.50
CA PHE A 48 8.88 -10.94 -14.61
C PHE A 48 10.10 -10.01 -14.38
N GLY A 49 10.74 -10.09 -13.21
CA GLY A 49 11.92 -9.28 -12.87
C GLY A 49 11.58 -7.81 -12.61
N ASP A 50 12.26 -6.89 -13.29
CA ASP A 50 12.09 -5.46 -13.04
C ASP A 50 10.71 -4.95 -13.45
N MET A 51 10.00 -4.34 -12.48
CA MET A 51 8.67 -3.79 -12.72
C MET A 51 8.66 -2.62 -13.72
N ASN A 52 9.79 -1.99 -14.00
CA ASN A 52 9.88 -0.96 -15.04
C ASN A 52 9.67 -1.53 -16.44
N ASN A 53 9.87 -2.82 -16.63
CA ASN A 53 9.66 -3.52 -17.91
C ASN A 53 8.24 -4.07 -18.06
N PHE A 54 7.29 -3.61 -17.25
CA PHE A 54 5.91 -4.13 -17.21
C PHE A 54 5.18 -4.08 -18.56
N GLU A 55 5.59 -3.21 -19.47
CA GLU A 55 5.01 -3.14 -20.82
C GLU A 55 5.26 -4.42 -21.64
N GLU A 56 6.34 -5.13 -21.35
CA GLU A 56 6.75 -6.37 -22.04
C GLU A 56 6.14 -7.63 -21.40
N TRP A 57 5.45 -7.49 -20.26
CA TRP A 57 4.92 -8.65 -19.55
C TRP A 57 3.77 -9.29 -20.30
N ASN A 58 3.92 -10.58 -20.58
CA ASN A 58 2.88 -11.39 -21.16
C ASN A 58 2.13 -12.13 -20.04
N ILE A 59 1.07 -11.51 -19.53
CA ILE A 59 0.26 -12.06 -18.44
C ILE A 59 -0.93 -12.80 -19.03
N ASN A 60 -1.00 -14.10 -18.75
CA ASN A 60 -2.11 -14.93 -19.14
C ASN A 60 -3.26 -14.80 -18.13
N GLY A 61 -4.38 -14.23 -18.56
CA GLY A 61 -5.57 -14.05 -17.75
C GLY A 61 -5.79 -12.63 -17.24
N THR A 62 -6.85 -12.46 -16.47
CA THR A 62 -7.24 -11.17 -15.90
C THR A 62 -6.53 -10.96 -14.57
N VAL A 63 -5.98 -9.77 -14.37
CA VAL A 63 -5.46 -9.31 -13.09
C VAL A 63 -6.63 -8.74 -12.29
N ASP A 64 -7.09 -9.45 -11.26
CA ASP A 64 -8.16 -8.96 -10.40
C ASP A 64 -7.62 -8.02 -9.31
N ILE A 65 -6.40 -8.30 -8.83
CA ILE A 65 -5.74 -7.54 -7.78
C ILE A 65 -4.29 -7.24 -8.18
N LEU A 66 -3.86 -5.99 -8.01
CA LEU A 66 -2.44 -5.62 -7.99
C LEU A 66 -2.00 -5.40 -6.53
N VAL A 67 -0.95 -6.08 -6.10
CA VAL A 67 -0.37 -5.88 -4.77
C VAL A 67 1.11 -5.56 -4.88
N GLY A 68 1.60 -4.67 -4.02
CA GLY A 68 3.05 -4.40 -3.94
C GLY A 68 3.42 -3.29 -2.98
N GLY A 69 4.67 -3.35 -2.51
CA GLY A 69 5.29 -2.36 -1.66
C GLY A 69 6.47 -1.70 -2.36
N THR A 70 6.25 -0.57 -3.02
CA THR A 70 7.35 0.11 -3.71
C THR A 70 8.30 0.77 -2.71
N PRO A 71 9.63 0.78 -2.96
CA PRO A 71 10.57 1.51 -2.14
C PRO A 71 10.17 2.99 -1.99
N CYS A 72 10.35 3.52 -0.77
CA CYS A 72 10.14 4.93 -0.50
C CYS A 72 11.33 5.73 -1.07
N GLN A 73 11.25 6.09 -2.33
CA GLN A 73 12.15 7.07 -2.95
C GLN A 73 11.48 8.43 -2.91
N SER A 74 12.27 9.50 -2.79
CA SER A 74 11.75 10.87 -2.84
C SER A 74 11.07 11.10 -4.20
N PHE A 75 9.78 11.44 -4.16
CA PHE A 75 9.01 11.72 -5.35
C PHE A 75 9.32 13.13 -5.84
N SER A 76 9.72 13.27 -7.09
CA SER A 76 9.73 14.57 -7.73
C SER A 76 8.32 14.90 -8.22
N VAL A 77 7.67 15.89 -7.60
CA VAL A 77 6.38 16.44 -8.04
C VAL A 77 6.47 16.92 -9.53
N ALA A 78 7.67 17.22 -10.02
CA ALA A 78 7.90 17.58 -11.41
C ALA A 78 7.62 16.43 -12.40
N GLY A 79 7.86 15.17 -12.00
CA GLY A 79 7.54 13.99 -12.82
C GLY A 79 6.03 13.78 -12.97
N LEU A 80 5.27 13.97 -11.89
CA LEU A 80 3.80 13.88 -11.95
C LEU A 80 3.15 14.95 -12.81
N ARG A 81 3.70 16.19 -12.85
CA ARG A 81 3.19 17.27 -13.71
C ARG A 81 3.47 17.07 -15.19
N LYS A 82 4.46 16.26 -15.56
CA LYS A 82 4.77 15.90 -16.95
C LYS A 82 3.94 14.72 -17.48
N GLY A 83 3.04 14.19 -16.67
CA GLY A 83 2.28 12.99 -17.00
C GLY A 83 3.04 11.70 -16.63
N LEU A 84 2.34 10.59 -16.60
CA LEU A 84 2.90 9.27 -16.25
C LEU A 84 3.97 8.75 -17.24
N THR A 85 4.41 9.59 -18.20
CA THR A 85 5.12 9.13 -19.39
C THR A 85 6.65 9.11 -19.29
N ASP A 86 7.29 9.73 -18.29
CA ASP A 86 8.75 9.94 -18.41
C ASP A 86 9.62 9.75 -17.15
N ASP A 87 9.15 9.11 -16.10
CA ASP A 87 9.98 8.89 -14.90
C ASP A 87 10.28 7.39 -14.67
N ARG A 88 11.20 6.85 -15.49
CA ARG A 88 11.65 5.44 -15.42
C ARG A 88 12.37 5.06 -14.11
N GLY A 89 12.52 5.99 -13.18
CA GLY A 89 13.20 5.75 -11.89
C GLY A 89 12.27 5.76 -10.67
N ASN A 90 11.00 6.11 -10.83
CA ASN A 90 10.07 6.22 -9.70
C ASN A 90 9.10 5.05 -9.67
N LEU A 91 9.43 4.04 -8.85
CA LEU A 91 8.67 2.79 -8.79
C LEU A 91 7.20 2.98 -8.35
N ALA A 92 6.88 4.04 -7.62
CA ALA A 92 5.48 4.32 -7.28
C ALA A 92 4.70 4.87 -8.49
N LEU A 93 5.32 5.64 -9.37
CA LEU A 93 4.72 6.03 -10.64
C LEU A 93 4.60 4.83 -11.58
N THR A 94 5.60 3.96 -11.61
CA THR A 94 5.53 2.70 -12.34
C THR A 94 4.36 1.85 -11.83
N TYR A 95 4.13 1.79 -10.51
CA TYR A 95 2.96 1.14 -9.94
C TYR A 95 1.64 1.70 -10.48
N CYS A 96 1.51 3.02 -10.55
CA CYS A 96 0.33 3.67 -11.15
C CYS A 96 0.18 3.35 -12.65
N ARG A 97 1.28 3.26 -13.40
CA ARG A 97 1.25 2.85 -14.81
C ARG A 97 0.82 1.39 -14.98
N ILE A 98 1.23 0.50 -14.08
CA ILE A 98 0.78 -0.89 -14.04
C ILE A 98 -0.74 -0.94 -13.76
N LEU A 99 -1.24 -0.13 -12.80
CA LEU A 99 -2.68 0.03 -12.57
C LEU A 99 -3.41 0.52 -13.83
N GLN A 100 -2.84 1.47 -14.55
CA GLN A 100 -3.42 1.99 -15.80
C GLN A 100 -3.50 0.93 -16.89
N LYS A 101 -2.45 0.11 -17.04
CA LYS A 101 -2.36 -0.93 -18.06
C LYS A 101 -3.33 -2.09 -17.80
N PHE A 102 -3.27 -2.67 -16.61
CA PHE A 102 -4.01 -3.90 -16.31
C PHE A 102 -5.40 -3.66 -15.73
N ARG A 103 -5.67 -2.47 -15.21
CA ARG A 103 -6.96 -2.04 -14.65
C ARG A 103 -7.60 -3.06 -13.72
N PRO A 104 -6.86 -3.58 -12.72
CA PRO A 104 -7.41 -4.54 -11.78
C PRO A 104 -8.62 -3.95 -11.04
N GLN A 105 -9.55 -4.80 -10.60
CA GLN A 105 -10.68 -4.36 -9.77
C GLN A 105 -10.19 -3.83 -8.42
N TRP A 106 -9.09 -4.39 -7.90
CA TRP A 106 -8.53 -4.03 -6.61
C TRP A 106 -7.05 -3.77 -6.69
N PHE A 107 -6.56 -2.93 -5.79
CA PHE A 107 -5.13 -2.88 -5.52
C PHE A 107 -4.85 -2.76 -4.02
N VAL A 108 -3.67 -3.21 -3.63
CA VAL A 108 -3.10 -3.02 -2.29
C VAL A 108 -1.68 -2.50 -2.46
N TRP A 109 -1.45 -1.27 -2.02
CA TRP A 109 -0.13 -0.65 -2.02
C TRP A 109 0.37 -0.47 -0.59
N GLU A 110 1.57 -0.96 -0.29
CA GLU A 110 2.21 -0.85 1.02
C GLU A 110 3.38 0.11 0.97
N ASN A 111 3.58 0.87 2.06
CA ASN A 111 4.78 1.69 2.23
C ASN A 111 5.12 1.94 3.70
N VAL A 112 6.30 2.51 3.93
CA VAL A 112 6.72 2.94 5.27
C VAL A 112 5.99 4.21 5.70
N PRO A 113 5.76 4.46 7.02
CA PRO A 113 5.06 5.67 7.49
C PRO A 113 5.70 6.98 7.06
N GLY A 114 7.01 6.98 6.77
CA GLY A 114 7.72 8.15 6.26
C GLY A 114 7.13 8.73 4.97
N VAL A 115 6.41 7.95 4.18
CA VAL A 115 5.75 8.43 2.96
C VAL A 115 4.72 9.52 3.26
N LEU A 116 4.07 9.47 4.43
CA LEU A 116 3.06 10.44 4.84
C LEU A 116 3.62 11.86 5.08
N SER A 117 4.91 11.96 5.40
CA SER A 117 5.58 13.23 5.70
C SER A 117 6.56 13.66 4.60
N SER A 118 6.80 12.83 3.59
CA SER A 118 7.67 13.16 2.47
C SER A 118 7.21 14.45 1.79
N ASN A 119 8.13 15.42 1.66
CA ASN A 119 7.86 16.74 1.09
C ASN A 119 6.62 17.45 1.70
N GLY A 120 6.44 17.32 3.04
CA GLY A 120 5.27 17.86 3.76
C GLY A 120 3.94 17.17 3.37
N GLY A 121 3.98 15.90 3.01
CA GLY A 121 2.81 15.10 2.62
C GLY A 121 2.42 15.22 1.14
N ARG A 122 3.05 16.12 0.39
CA ARG A 122 2.71 16.37 -1.02
C ARG A 122 2.96 15.16 -1.93
N ASP A 123 4.03 14.42 -1.65
CA ASP A 123 4.38 13.25 -2.45
C ASP A 123 3.31 12.18 -2.31
N PHE A 124 2.90 11.88 -1.09
CA PHE A 124 1.83 10.92 -0.83
C PHE A 124 0.50 11.38 -1.45
N GLY A 125 0.13 12.65 -1.25
CA GLY A 125 -1.07 13.21 -1.87
C GLY A 125 -1.06 13.11 -3.40
N SER A 126 0.10 13.29 -4.03
CA SER A 126 0.25 13.19 -5.49
C SER A 126 0.05 11.76 -6.00
N ILE A 127 0.56 10.74 -5.28
CA ILE A 127 0.35 9.34 -5.64
C ILE A 127 -1.12 8.96 -5.48
N LEU A 128 -1.74 9.33 -4.35
CA LEU A 128 -3.17 9.10 -4.15
C LEU A 128 -4.00 9.78 -5.24
N GLY A 129 -3.65 11.03 -5.61
CA GLY A 129 -4.28 11.74 -6.70
C GLY A 129 -4.19 11.00 -8.02
N ALA A 130 -3.00 10.49 -8.38
CA ALA A 130 -2.82 9.69 -9.60
C ALA A 130 -3.69 8.42 -9.60
N MET A 131 -3.77 7.70 -8.47
CA MET A 131 -4.63 6.52 -8.35
C MET A 131 -6.12 6.88 -8.49
N VAL A 132 -6.53 8.02 -7.93
CA VAL A 132 -7.90 8.55 -8.06
C VAL A 132 -8.21 8.93 -9.51
N GLU A 133 -7.29 9.60 -10.21
CA GLU A 133 -7.44 9.95 -11.63
C GLU A 133 -7.59 8.72 -12.53
N LEU A 134 -7.00 7.59 -12.14
CA LEU A 134 -7.18 6.30 -12.83
C LEU A 134 -8.56 5.66 -12.59
N GLY A 135 -9.38 6.23 -11.71
CA GLY A 135 -10.74 5.77 -11.44
C GLY A 135 -10.89 4.94 -10.17
N TYR A 136 -9.88 4.88 -9.29
CA TYR A 136 -9.97 4.11 -8.05
C TYR A 136 -10.54 4.92 -6.88
N GLY A 137 -11.48 4.32 -6.17
CA GLY A 137 -11.85 4.71 -4.82
C GLY A 137 -10.86 4.14 -3.82
N ILE A 138 -10.31 4.96 -2.96
CA ILE A 138 -9.21 4.58 -2.08
C ILE A 138 -9.51 4.79 -0.60
N ALA A 139 -8.96 3.90 0.20
CA ALA A 139 -8.86 4.04 1.65
C ALA A 139 -7.42 3.75 2.08
N TYR A 140 -6.93 4.40 3.11
CA TYR A 140 -5.61 4.06 3.66
C TYR A 140 -5.58 4.07 5.18
N ARG A 141 -4.69 3.25 5.74
CA ARG A 141 -4.51 3.10 7.18
C ARG A 141 -3.06 2.78 7.51
N VAL A 142 -2.59 3.26 8.67
CA VAL A 142 -1.33 2.80 9.26
C VAL A 142 -1.63 1.59 10.15
N LEU A 143 -1.05 0.46 9.83
CA LEU A 143 -1.17 -0.77 10.60
C LEU A 143 0.18 -1.09 11.27
N ASP A 144 0.13 -1.68 12.45
CA ASP A 144 1.32 -2.14 13.17
C ASP A 144 1.19 -3.64 13.43
N ALA A 145 2.18 -4.41 12.96
CA ALA A 145 2.19 -5.87 13.03
C ALA A 145 1.98 -6.42 14.44
N GLN A 146 2.42 -5.68 15.47
CA GLN A 146 2.26 -6.11 16.87
C GLN A 146 0.80 -6.36 17.30
N TYR A 147 -0.17 -5.75 16.61
CA TYR A 147 -1.59 -5.93 16.90
C TYR A 147 -2.23 -7.10 16.16
N PHE A 148 -1.46 -7.77 15.31
CA PHE A 148 -1.89 -8.92 14.50
C PHE A 148 -1.24 -10.23 14.92
N GLY A 149 -0.87 -10.35 16.20
CA GLY A 149 -0.31 -11.59 16.77
C GLY A 149 1.18 -11.82 16.48
N VAL A 150 1.86 -10.86 15.88
CA VAL A 150 3.29 -10.94 15.57
C VAL A 150 4.08 -10.12 16.60
N PRO A 151 5.12 -10.67 17.26
CA PRO A 151 5.94 -9.94 18.24
C PRO A 151 6.93 -9.00 17.55
N GLN A 152 6.44 -8.15 16.66
CA GLN A 152 7.24 -7.21 15.89
C GLN A 152 6.53 -5.85 15.84
N LYS A 153 7.20 -4.80 16.29
CA LYS A 153 6.76 -3.42 16.08
C LYS A 153 7.12 -3.00 14.66
N ARG A 154 6.16 -3.16 13.73
CA ARG A 154 6.32 -2.85 12.31
C ARG A 154 5.12 -2.06 11.82
N ARG A 155 5.28 -0.75 11.76
CA ARG A 155 4.25 0.16 11.24
C ARG A 155 4.38 0.29 9.72
N ARG A 156 3.26 0.16 9.02
CA ARG A 156 3.18 0.34 7.56
C ARG A 156 1.90 1.05 7.17
N VAL A 157 2.00 1.86 6.13
CA VAL A 157 0.85 2.45 5.46
C VAL A 157 0.34 1.43 4.45
N PHE A 158 -0.92 1.10 4.54
CA PHE A 158 -1.61 0.31 3.52
C PHE A 158 -2.63 1.20 2.82
N VAL A 159 -2.59 1.22 1.50
CA VAL A 159 -3.58 1.85 0.65
C VAL A 159 -4.32 0.75 -0.09
N VAL A 160 -5.62 0.69 0.07
CA VAL A 160 -6.51 -0.23 -0.65
C VAL A 160 -7.32 0.59 -1.63
N GLY A 161 -7.39 0.15 -2.87
CA GLY A 161 -8.23 0.77 -3.89
C GLY A 161 -9.19 -0.22 -4.52
N CYS A 162 -10.41 0.25 -4.78
CA CYS A 162 -11.41 -0.45 -5.57
C CYS A 162 -11.80 0.40 -6.77
N PHE A 163 -11.81 -0.19 -7.95
CA PHE A 163 -12.17 0.55 -9.16
C PHE A 163 -13.63 1.00 -9.09
N GLY A 164 -13.84 2.32 -9.19
CA GLY A 164 -15.16 2.94 -9.16
C GLY A 164 -15.86 3.03 -7.80
N ASP A 165 -15.33 2.42 -6.72
CA ASP A 165 -16.04 2.32 -5.45
C ASP A 165 -15.12 2.47 -4.22
N TRP A 166 -15.17 3.63 -3.59
CA TRP A 166 -14.37 3.89 -2.40
C TRP A 166 -14.97 3.26 -1.13
N GLN A 167 -16.29 3.05 -1.09
CA GLN A 167 -16.97 2.49 0.08
C GLN A 167 -16.50 1.06 0.31
N ARG A 168 -16.39 0.28 -0.75
CA ARG A 168 -15.83 -1.08 -0.69
C ARG A 168 -14.38 -1.10 -0.24
N ALA A 169 -13.55 -0.15 -0.70
CA ALA A 169 -12.17 -0.04 -0.23
C ALA A 169 -12.10 0.28 1.27
N ALA A 170 -12.99 1.16 1.74
CA ALA A 170 -13.11 1.49 3.16
C ALA A 170 -13.62 0.33 4.00
N GLU A 171 -14.63 -0.41 3.53
CA GLU A 171 -15.17 -1.58 4.21
C GLU A 171 -14.13 -2.67 4.46
N ILE A 172 -13.24 -2.90 3.48
CA ILE A 172 -12.16 -3.88 3.64
C ILE A 172 -11.12 -3.41 4.66
N LEU A 173 -10.76 -2.13 4.61
CA LEU A 173 -9.68 -1.61 5.44
C LEU A 173 -10.14 -1.26 6.87
N PHE A 174 -11.42 -0.97 7.03
CA PHE A 174 -12.04 -0.56 8.29
C PHE A 174 -13.18 -1.52 8.66
N GLU A 175 -12.81 -2.71 9.11
CA GLU A 175 -13.78 -3.69 9.56
C GLU A 175 -14.73 -3.12 10.62
N PRO A 176 -16.04 -3.46 10.58
CA PRO A 176 -16.99 -3.09 11.63
C PRO A 176 -16.48 -3.61 12.99
N GLY A 177 -16.26 -2.72 13.95
CA GLY A 177 -15.67 -3.04 15.25
C GLY A 177 -14.21 -2.67 15.42
N CYS A 178 -13.47 -2.36 14.35
CA CYS A 178 -12.16 -1.73 14.44
C CYS A 178 -12.28 -0.23 14.66
N VAL A 179 -12.98 0.18 15.71
CA VAL A 179 -13.06 1.59 16.07
C VAL A 179 -11.69 2.06 16.56
N PRO A 180 -11.17 3.19 16.05
CA PRO A 180 -9.95 3.78 16.60
C PRO A 180 -10.13 4.06 18.08
N GLY A 181 -9.33 3.43 18.90
CA GLY A 181 -9.41 3.55 20.35
C GLY A 181 -9.79 2.26 21.09
N ASP A 182 -10.38 1.27 20.41
CA ASP A 182 -10.68 -0.03 21.01
C ASP A 182 -9.51 -1.04 20.93
N SER A 183 -8.41 -0.72 20.27
CA SER A 183 -7.17 -1.38 20.62
C SER A 183 -6.88 -0.97 22.08
N LYS A 184 -7.36 -1.78 23.01
CA LYS A 184 -6.93 -1.70 24.43
C LYS A 184 -5.45 -1.48 24.37
N LYS A 185 -4.95 -0.32 24.81
CA LYS A 185 -3.52 -0.08 25.00
C LYS A 185 -3.00 -1.35 25.60
N GLY A 186 -2.25 -2.15 24.81
CA GLY A 186 -1.91 -3.51 25.13
C GLY A 186 -1.48 -3.52 26.57
N GLY A 187 -2.19 -4.31 27.39
CA GLY A 187 -2.00 -4.25 28.82
C GLY A 187 -0.54 -4.27 29.11
N LYS A 188 -0.11 -3.52 30.13
CA LYS A 188 1.24 -3.37 30.68
C LYS A 188 2.28 -4.18 29.91
N ALA A 189 3.20 -3.52 29.21
CA ALA A 189 4.22 -4.14 28.36
C ALA A 189 4.54 -5.56 28.84
N ARG A 190 4.17 -6.57 28.05
CA ARG A 190 4.51 -7.95 28.38
C ARG A 190 6.01 -7.98 28.44
N LYS A 191 6.57 -8.18 29.65
CA LYS A 191 8.01 -8.26 29.90
C LYS A 191 8.68 -9.39 29.11
N ASP A 192 7.89 -10.22 28.43
CA ASP A 192 8.32 -11.44 27.75
C ASP A 192 8.32 -11.29 26.21
N VAL A 193 8.08 -10.12 25.67
CA VAL A 193 8.19 -9.90 24.22
C VAL A 193 9.59 -9.38 23.94
N ALA A 194 10.40 -10.20 23.29
CA ALA A 194 11.72 -9.78 22.79
C ALA A 194 11.55 -8.54 21.91
N GLY A 195 12.27 -7.46 22.24
CA GLY A 195 12.31 -6.28 21.38
C GLY A 195 12.86 -6.66 20.02
N SER A 196 12.26 -6.15 18.93
CA SER A 196 12.84 -6.33 17.61
C SER A 196 14.24 -5.70 17.59
N LEU A 197 15.23 -6.48 17.18
CA LEU A 197 16.57 -5.98 16.95
C LEU A 197 16.49 -4.95 15.80
N ALA A 198 16.63 -3.68 16.14
CA ALA A 198 16.81 -2.65 15.13
C ALA A 198 18.20 -2.83 14.52
N SER A 199 18.30 -3.13 13.25
CA SER A 199 19.55 -3.13 12.50
C SER A 199 20.05 -1.69 12.31
N ARG A 200 20.55 -1.05 13.38
CA ARG A 200 21.28 0.20 13.32
C ARG A 200 22.57 0.07 14.07
N THR A 201 23.64 -0.17 13.33
CA THR A 201 24.97 0.21 13.74
C THR A 201 25.08 1.72 13.55
N SER A 202 25.37 2.41 14.67
CA SER A 202 25.85 3.79 14.79
C SER A 202 24.94 4.95 14.34
N GLY A 203 24.63 5.78 15.32
CA GLY A 203 24.76 7.22 15.25
C GLY A 203 23.73 8.03 14.48
N GLY A 204 22.83 8.69 15.21
CA GLY A 204 22.35 10.00 14.80
C GLY A 204 21.34 10.01 13.65
N GLY A 205 20.24 9.39 13.83
CA GLY A 205 19.04 9.65 13.04
C GLY A 205 17.88 9.57 14.02
N GLY A 206 17.45 10.71 14.55
CA GLY A 206 16.22 10.79 15.30
C GLY A 206 15.18 10.05 14.48
N LEU A 207 14.47 9.12 15.10
CA LEU A 207 13.12 8.82 14.70
C LEU A 207 12.46 10.19 14.62
N GLY A 208 12.33 10.70 13.38
CA GLY A 208 11.58 11.92 13.18
C GLY A 208 10.31 11.76 13.99
N THR A 209 10.06 12.72 14.81
CA THR A 209 8.90 12.94 15.66
C THR A 209 7.91 11.80 15.49
N ASP A 210 7.73 11.05 16.56
CA ASP A 210 6.57 10.17 16.67
C ASP A 210 5.38 11.00 16.20
N PHE A 211 5.06 10.83 14.94
CA PHE A 211 3.79 11.27 14.44
C PHE A 211 2.81 10.33 15.14
N ASP A 212 2.43 10.74 16.35
CA ASP A 212 1.29 10.19 17.07
C ASP A 212 0.04 10.54 16.27
N LEU A 213 -0.03 9.95 15.08
CA LEU A 213 -1.29 9.67 14.42
C LEU A 213 -1.92 8.48 15.16
N ALA A 214 -2.10 8.67 16.48
CA ALA A 214 -3.06 7.92 17.21
C ALA A 214 -4.39 8.15 16.49
N GLY A 215 -4.75 7.24 15.59
CA GLY A 215 -6.04 7.19 14.96
C GLY A 215 -6.25 7.99 13.67
N GLY A 216 -5.23 8.40 12.97
CA GLY A 216 -5.39 9.02 11.65
C GLY A 216 -5.86 8.05 10.57
N LEU A 217 -7.16 7.79 10.53
CA LEU A 217 -7.84 7.08 9.46
C LEU A 217 -8.39 8.11 8.49
N THR A 218 -7.93 8.11 7.26
CA THR A 218 -8.50 8.96 6.22
C THR A 218 -8.87 8.12 5.00
N CYS A 219 -10.12 8.23 4.58
CA CYS A 219 -10.61 7.70 3.33
C CYS A 219 -10.75 8.84 2.35
N HIS A 220 -10.25 8.68 1.13
CA HIS A 220 -10.46 9.61 0.05
C HIS A 220 -11.38 8.97 -0.98
N PRO A 221 -12.65 9.38 -1.03
CA PRO A 221 -13.54 8.93 -2.09
C PRO A 221 -13.24 9.66 -3.40
N ILE A 222 -13.42 8.95 -4.50
CA ILE A 222 -13.44 9.57 -5.83
C ILE A 222 -14.77 10.28 -6.01
N PRO A 223 -14.79 11.50 -6.51
CA PRO A 223 -16.01 12.10 -6.98
C PRO A 223 -16.43 11.43 -8.30
N ALA A 224 -17.62 10.85 -8.31
CA ALA A 224 -18.27 10.60 -9.58
C ALA A 224 -18.59 11.96 -10.20
N HIS A 225 -17.95 12.27 -11.34
CA HIS A 225 -18.22 13.45 -12.15
C HIS A 225 -18.46 14.77 -11.39
N GLY A 226 -17.37 15.45 -11.03
CA GLY A 226 -17.40 16.88 -10.72
C GLY A 226 -17.72 17.28 -9.29
N HIS A 227 -17.82 16.36 -8.35
CA HIS A 227 -17.93 16.68 -6.93
C HIS A 227 -16.60 16.50 -6.19
N PRO A 228 -16.26 17.39 -5.23
CA PRO A 228 -15.03 17.24 -4.44
C PRO A 228 -15.06 15.94 -3.63
N PRO A 229 -13.90 15.31 -3.40
CA PRO A 229 -13.81 14.05 -2.68
C PRO A 229 -14.27 14.22 -1.22
N ALA A 230 -15.09 13.29 -0.75
CA ALA A 230 -15.42 13.21 0.68
C ALA A 230 -14.24 12.53 1.41
N ILE A 231 -13.88 13.05 2.58
CA ILE A 231 -12.84 12.50 3.44
C ILE A 231 -13.52 11.86 4.64
N ALA A 232 -13.35 10.56 4.82
CA ALA A 232 -13.76 9.89 6.05
C ALA A 232 -12.64 9.95 7.09
N THR A 233 -12.91 10.50 8.25
CA THR A 233 -11.96 10.60 9.36
C THR A 233 -12.20 9.49 10.39
N SER A 234 -11.21 9.25 11.23
CA SER A 234 -11.20 8.21 12.27
C SER A 234 -12.36 8.27 13.29
N THR A 235 -13.14 9.32 13.27
CA THR A 235 -14.27 9.51 14.19
C THR A 235 -15.59 8.92 13.68
N GLY A 236 -15.59 8.21 12.57
CA GLY A 236 -16.78 7.57 12.02
C GLY A 236 -17.83 8.55 11.48
N ARG A 237 -17.55 9.84 11.47
CA ARG A 237 -18.39 10.84 10.82
C ARG A 237 -17.89 11.14 9.42
N LEU A 238 -18.74 10.94 8.44
CA LEU A 238 -18.56 11.48 7.10
C LEU A 238 -18.64 13.00 7.20
N SER A 239 -17.49 13.67 7.12
CA SER A 239 -17.49 15.12 6.95
C SER A 239 -17.54 15.42 5.46
N HIS A 240 -18.67 15.94 5.02
CA HIS A 240 -18.69 16.65 3.75
C HIS A 240 -17.92 17.94 3.94
N CYS A 241 -16.80 18.11 3.24
CA CYS A 241 -16.26 19.45 3.04
C CYS A 241 -17.28 20.21 2.20
N LEU A 242 -18.19 20.92 2.88
CA LEU A 242 -19.01 21.92 2.25
C LEU A 242 -18.12 23.10 1.90
N ASN A 243 -18.19 23.49 0.66
CA ASN A 243 -17.57 24.68 0.11
C ASN A 243 -17.92 25.93 0.93
N ALA A 244 -16.91 26.72 1.23
CA ALA A 244 -17.02 28.16 1.24
C ALA A 244 -16.30 28.68 -0.02
#